data_cd3fc68e08979af5dd64224519bf81ff
#
_entry.id   cd3fc68e08979af5dd64224519bf81ff
#
_cell.length_a   1.000
_cell.length_b   1.000
_cell.length_c   1.000
_cell.angle_alpha   90.00
_cell.angle_beta   90.00
_cell.angle_gamma   90.00
#
_symmetry.space_group_name_H-M   'P 1'
#
loop_
_entity.id
_entity.type
_entity.pdbx_description
1 polymer ?
#
loop_
_entity_poly.entity_id
_entity_poly.type
_entity_poly.pdbx_seq_one_letter_code
_entity_poly.pdbx_strand_id
1 'polypeptide(L)'
;MEYKLECPGFFLRTETCTGPVNRFDAAALAPERQTLALEGLPMAASVRLLGLLADQLTRMEVRFQPVFSPDFPGEPEALLIGPLLILPGTLLTDPDARLAACHLPLAYPYPCPSREALEQTALLRSHRERLLRQGRLYLLTGAAAREECRQAVCPDADPRKIRRLGERLIAQEFARGESGTVREGWLTAVGAAGQQIAAAFPADWRILRLEDPYGTFAPELLSQLSAAAREYRQEQLVCRCPFASDGTIEHLFLPALRLGFVTSNHFHTFPDDPQRVINARRFVSAGTLRREKALLLDRKRLQRQSLTGAARSLAEAGSLSREMDTLLLGDPGDLSGALARVLAELEQSGVL
;
A
#
# COMPACT_ATOMS: atom_id res chain seq x y z
N MET A 1 -1.56 13.66 -12.61
CA MET A 1 -1.67 14.82 -11.70
C MET A 1 -0.52 14.71 -10.71
N GLU A 2 0.30 15.74 -10.54
CA GLU A 2 1.40 15.73 -9.56
C GLU A 2 0.89 16.35 -8.25
N TYR A 3 0.70 15.51 -7.24
CA TYR A 3 0.40 15.97 -5.89
C TYR A 3 1.66 16.57 -5.24
N LYS A 4 1.51 17.64 -4.46
CA LYS A 4 2.61 18.15 -3.60
C LYS A 4 2.77 17.19 -2.41
N LEU A 5 3.49 16.09 -2.60
CA LEU A 5 3.70 15.04 -1.60
C LEU A 5 4.76 15.45 -0.57
N GLU A 6 4.49 15.28 0.69
CA GLU A 6 5.51 15.35 1.76
C GLU A 6 6.26 14.03 1.93
N CYS A 7 5.56 12.94 1.72
CA CYS A 7 6.06 11.56 1.75
C CYS A 7 5.62 10.82 0.49
N PRO A 8 6.28 9.71 0.12
CA PRO A 8 5.78 8.82 -0.91
C PRO A 8 4.35 8.38 -0.62
N GLY A 9 3.50 8.34 -1.65
CA GLY A 9 2.19 7.73 -1.54
C GLY A 9 2.32 6.25 -1.14
N PHE A 10 1.32 5.69 -0.49
CA PHE A 10 1.32 4.30 -0.03
C PHE A 10 -0.12 3.76 0.05
N PHE A 11 -0.22 2.46 0.32
CA PHE A 11 -1.50 1.77 0.54
C PHE A 11 -1.61 1.36 2.01
N LEU A 12 -2.82 1.39 2.56
CA LEU A 12 -3.16 0.85 3.89
C LEU A 12 -3.95 -0.46 3.83
N ARG A 13 -4.31 -0.93 2.63
CA ARG A 13 -4.87 -2.26 2.43
C ARG A 13 -4.32 -2.91 1.17
N THR A 14 -4.33 -4.24 1.17
CA THR A 14 -3.89 -5.06 0.03
C THR A 14 -4.38 -6.50 0.20
N GLU A 15 -4.53 -7.23 -0.89
CA GLU A 15 -4.57 -8.68 -0.85
C GLU A 15 -3.15 -9.23 -0.67
N THR A 16 -2.99 -10.19 0.23
CA THR A 16 -1.71 -10.87 0.47
C THR A 16 -1.85 -12.38 0.26
N CYS A 17 -0.73 -13.09 0.29
CA CYS A 17 -0.75 -14.55 0.22
C CYS A 17 -1.45 -15.22 1.41
N THR A 18 -1.59 -14.53 2.54
CA THR A 18 -2.30 -15.01 3.74
C THR A 18 -3.74 -14.50 3.82
N GLY A 19 -4.16 -13.61 2.93
CA GLY A 19 -5.50 -13.02 2.88
C GLY A 19 -5.48 -11.50 2.79
N PRO A 20 -6.65 -10.85 2.83
CA PRO A 20 -6.74 -9.40 2.82
C PRO A 20 -6.19 -8.83 4.14
N VAL A 21 -5.44 -7.75 4.02
CA VAL A 21 -4.96 -6.98 5.18
C VAL A 21 -5.46 -5.55 5.04
N ASN A 22 -6.05 -5.04 6.11
CA ASN A 22 -6.52 -3.68 6.27
C ASN A 22 -5.85 -3.05 7.51
N ARG A 23 -5.19 -1.91 7.34
CA ARG A 23 -4.51 -1.17 8.41
C ARG A 23 -5.16 0.17 8.73
N PHE A 24 -6.34 0.44 8.18
CA PHE A 24 -7.06 1.68 8.46
C PHE A 24 -7.46 1.78 9.94
N ASP A 25 -7.87 0.67 10.56
CA ASP A 25 -8.20 0.63 11.98
C ASP A 25 -6.99 1.04 12.84
N ALA A 26 -5.81 0.46 12.58
CA ALA A 26 -4.59 0.82 13.29
C ALA A 26 -4.14 2.27 13.02
N ALA A 27 -4.36 2.78 11.80
CA ALA A 27 -4.04 4.16 11.46
C ALA A 27 -5.00 5.15 12.15
N ALA A 28 -6.27 4.80 12.29
CA ALA A 28 -7.29 5.60 12.96
C ALA A 28 -7.09 5.65 14.49
N LEU A 29 -6.62 4.56 15.08
CA LEU A 29 -6.36 4.44 16.52
C LEU A 29 -4.98 4.97 16.96
N ALA A 30 -4.16 5.49 16.04
CA ALA A 30 -2.86 6.07 16.40
C ALA A 30 -3.07 7.29 17.33
N PRO A 31 -2.31 7.42 18.44
CA PRO A 31 -2.57 8.41 19.49
C PRO A 31 -2.60 9.86 19.03
N GLU A 32 -1.82 10.19 18.00
CA GLU A 32 -1.75 11.54 17.42
C GLU A 32 -2.77 11.79 16.31
N ARG A 33 -3.63 10.81 16.02
CA ARG A 33 -4.51 10.84 14.85
C ARG A 33 -5.92 11.30 15.21
N GLN A 34 -6.48 12.14 14.36
CA GLN A 34 -7.91 12.43 14.30
C GLN A 34 -8.47 11.78 13.05
N THR A 35 -9.65 11.20 13.12
CA THR A 35 -10.24 10.48 11.99
C THR A 35 -11.59 11.06 11.62
N LEU A 36 -11.77 11.42 10.34
CA LEU A 36 -13.05 11.82 9.77
C LEU A 36 -13.54 10.71 8.84
N ALA A 37 -14.55 9.99 9.30
CA ALA A 37 -15.19 8.89 8.56
C ALA A 37 -16.35 9.42 7.71
N LEU A 38 -16.24 9.30 6.38
CA LEU A 38 -17.29 9.68 5.43
C LEU A 38 -18.33 8.55 5.37
N GLU A 39 -19.57 8.85 5.73
CA GLU A 39 -20.64 7.86 5.79
C GLU A 39 -21.69 8.08 4.71
N GLY A 40 -22.32 7.01 4.24
CA GLY A 40 -23.48 7.08 3.36
C GLY A 40 -23.16 7.09 1.86
N LEU A 41 -21.90 6.82 1.46
CA LEU A 41 -21.53 6.65 0.06
C LEU A 41 -20.98 5.23 -0.22
N PRO A 42 -21.26 4.65 -1.42
CA PRO A 42 -20.56 3.45 -1.89
C PRO A 42 -19.06 3.71 -2.00
N MET A 43 -18.25 2.64 -1.95
CA MET A 43 -16.79 2.76 -2.01
C MET A 43 -16.31 3.50 -3.27
N ALA A 44 -16.87 3.20 -4.44
CA ALA A 44 -16.49 3.87 -5.70
C ALA A 44 -16.79 5.38 -5.66
N ALA A 45 -17.93 5.79 -5.08
CA ALA A 45 -18.29 7.19 -4.92
C ALA A 45 -17.40 7.89 -3.89
N SER A 46 -17.09 7.22 -2.79
CA SER A 46 -16.18 7.74 -1.75
C SER A 46 -14.78 7.98 -2.29
N VAL A 47 -14.23 7.04 -3.06
CA VAL A 47 -12.91 7.17 -3.71
C VAL A 47 -12.92 8.34 -4.70
N ARG A 48 -13.97 8.45 -5.52
CA ARG A 48 -14.12 9.59 -6.45
C ARG A 48 -14.24 10.93 -5.71
N LEU A 49 -14.99 10.99 -4.59
CA LEU A 49 -15.09 12.18 -3.74
C LEU A 49 -13.73 12.57 -3.15
N LEU A 50 -12.95 11.61 -2.67
CA LEU A 50 -11.60 11.85 -2.15
C LEU A 50 -10.63 12.32 -3.23
N GLY A 51 -10.79 11.84 -4.48
CA GLY A 51 -10.06 12.36 -5.64
C GLY A 51 -10.39 13.84 -5.89
N LEU A 52 -11.68 14.20 -5.91
CA LEU A 52 -12.12 15.60 -6.05
C LEU A 52 -11.61 16.48 -4.91
N LEU A 53 -11.62 15.96 -3.67
CA LEU A 53 -11.07 16.67 -2.52
C LEU A 53 -9.55 16.88 -2.66
N ALA A 54 -8.81 15.87 -3.08
CA ALA A 54 -7.38 15.95 -3.31
C ALA A 54 -7.03 17.02 -4.37
N ASP A 55 -7.81 17.09 -5.44
CA ASP A 55 -7.69 18.13 -6.47
C ASP A 55 -7.93 19.53 -5.91
N GLN A 56 -8.95 19.69 -5.07
CA GLN A 56 -9.27 20.97 -4.45
C GLN A 56 -8.18 21.39 -3.45
N LEU A 57 -7.70 20.48 -2.59
CA LEU A 57 -6.59 20.74 -1.67
C LEU A 57 -5.32 21.16 -2.42
N THR A 58 -5.05 20.51 -3.57
CA THR A 58 -3.91 20.89 -4.43
C THR A 58 -4.04 22.32 -4.96
N ARG A 59 -5.24 22.73 -5.39
CA ARG A 59 -5.50 24.12 -5.85
C ARG A 59 -5.37 25.14 -4.72
N MET A 60 -5.72 24.74 -3.50
CA MET A 60 -5.59 25.58 -2.29
C MET A 60 -4.17 25.57 -1.70
N GLU A 61 -3.24 24.85 -2.32
CA GLU A 61 -1.86 24.64 -1.86
C GLU A 61 -1.73 23.99 -0.48
N VAL A 62 -2.78 23.29 -0.03
CA VAL A 62 -2.77 22.51 1.22
C VAL A 62 -1.94 21.24 1.02
N ARG A 63 -1.05 20.98 1.96
CA ARG A 63 -0.22 19.76 1.94
C ARG A 63 -1.00 18.57 2.49
N PHE A 64 -0.99 17.47 1.76
CA PHE A 64 -1.60 16.21 2.19
C PHE A 64 -0.83 15.02 1.65
N GLN A 65 -1.08 13.84 2.24
CA GLN A 65 -0.53 12.57 1.77
C GLN A 65 -1.68 11.66 1.33
N PRO A 66 -1.75 11.25 0.05
CA PRO A 66 -2.74 10.30 -0.41
C PRO A 66 -2.42 8.89 0.06
N VAL A 67 -3.45 8.16 0.47
CA VAL A 67 -3.44 6.71 0.64
C VAL A 67 -4.18 6.14 -0.56
N PHE A 68 -3.45 5.47 -1.44
CA PHE A 68 -4.00 5.00 -2.70
C PHE A 68 -4.88 3.76 -2.54
N SER A 69 -5.82 3.61 -3.46
CA SER A 69 -6.69 2.45 -3.54
C SER A 69 -6.05 1.32 -4.35
N PRO A 70 -6.00 0.08 -3.85
CA PRO A 70 -5.58 -1.07 -4.64
C PRO A 70 -6.63 -1.50 -5.68
N ASP A 71 -7.86 -0.97 -5.59
CA ASP A 71 -8.98 -1.33 -6.45
C ASP A 71 -9.29 -0.28 -7.53
N PHE A 72 -8.87 0.98 -7.30
CA PHE A 72 -9.08 2.12 -8.20
C PHE A 72 -7.74 2.75 -8.54
N PRO A 73 -7.17 2.48 -9.74
CA PRO A 73 -5.81 2.91 -10.08
C PRO A 73 -5.60 4.41 -10.03
N GLY A 74 -4.60 4.84 -9.27
CA GLY A 74 -4.24 6.25 -9.16
C GLY A 74 -5.16 7.11 -8.29
N GLU A 75 -6.26 6.54 -7.79
CA GLU A 75 -7.20 7.25 -6.95
C GLU A 75 -6.89 7.07 -5.46
N PRO A 76 -7.04 8.12 -4.63
CA PRO A 76 -6.92 8.01 -3.19
C PRO A 76 -8.17 7.38 -2.59
N GLU A 77 -8.00 6.45 -1.65
CA GLU A 77 -9.10 5.94 -0.82
C GLU A 77 -9.07 6.51 0.60
N ALA A 78 -8.04 7.27 0.95
CA ALA A 78 -7.98 8.13 2.12
C ALA A 78 -6.98 9.27 1.90
N LEU A 79 -7.12 10.34 2.69
CA LEU A 79 -6.21 11.47 2.70
C LEU A 79 -5.72 11.72 4.12
N LEU A 80 -4.42 12.01 4.25
CA LEU A 80 -3.79 12.46 5.49
C LEU A 80 -3.44 13.94 5.36
N ILE A 81 -4.02 14.79 6.22
CA ILE A 81 -3.74 16.24 6.30
C ILE A 81 -3.24 16.52 7.71
N GLY A 82 -1.92 16.63 7.88
CA GLY A 82 -1.34 16.72 9.23
C GLY A 82 -1.79 15.53 10.11
N PRO A 83 -2.44 15.77 11.27
CA PRO A 83 -2.95 14.70 12.12
C PRO A 83 -4.26 14.09 11.64
N LEU A 84 -4.98 14.72 10.71
CA LEU A 84 -6.30 14.28 10.26
C LEU A 84 -6.21 13.19 9.20
N LEU A 85 -6.91 12.06 9.43
CA LEU A 85 -7.15 10.98 8.46
C LEU A 85 -8.60 11.06 7.97
N ILE A 86 -8.81 11.27 6.68
CA ILE A 86 -10.13 11.29 6.03
C ILE A 86 -10.28 10.02 5.21
N LEU A 87 -11.34 9.24 5.46
CA LEU A 87 -11.58 7.97 4.78
C LEU A 87 -13.06 7.60 4.72
N PRO A 88 -13.48 6.69 3.82
CA PRO A 88 -14.80 6.07 3.88
C PRO A 88 -14.98 5.28 5.18
N GLY A 89 -16.07 5.50 5.91
CA GLY A 89 -16.33 4.79 7.16
C GLY A 89 -16.42 3.27 7.01
N THR A 90 -16.72 2.79 5.80
CA THR A 90 -16.71 1.35 5.46
C THR A 90 -15.33 0.68 5.54
N LEU A 91 -14.26 1.46 5.56
CA LEU A 91 -12.88 0.95 5.73
C LEU A 91 -12.51 0.69 7.19
N LEU A 92 -13.25 1.28 8.14
CA LEU A 92 -13.11 1.00 9.58
C LEU A 92 -13.92 -0.25 9.92
N THR A 93 -13.22 -1.32 10.28
CA THR A 93 -13.79 -2.63 10.59
C THR A 93 -13.79 -2.93 12.08
N ASP A 94 -12.87 -2.33 12.83
CA ASP A 94 -12.75 -2.43 14.27
C ASP A 94 -13.77 -1.49 14.93
N PRO A 95 -14.59 -1.98 15.90
CA PRO A 95 -15.55 -1.16 16.63
C PRO A 95 -14.91 0.03 17.37
N ASP A 96 -13.72 -0.15 17.95
CA ASP A 96 -13.03 0.91 18.69
C ASP A 96 -12.54 2.01 17.74
N ALA A 97 -12.02 1.63 16.55
CA ALA A 97 -11.65 2.58 15.51
C ALA A 97 -12.87 3.38 15.02
N ARG A 98 -14.01 2.72 14.85
CA ARG A 98 -15.26 3.39 14.50
C ARG A 98 -15.73 4.36 15.58
N LEU A 99 -15.69 3.95 16.84
CA LEU A 99 -16.10 4.80 17.97
C LEU A 99 -15.18 6.02 18.16
N ALA A 100 -13.90 5.88 17.84
CA ALA A 100 -12.92 6.96 17.94
C ALA A 100 -13.00 7.98 16.80
N ALA A 101 -13.66 7.62 15.70
CA ALA A 101 -13.79 8.50 14.53
C ALA A 101 -14.93 9.52 14.67
N CYS A 102 -14.75 10.71 14.11
CA CYS A 102 -15.83 11.64 13.84
C CYS A 102 -16.53 11.17 12.55
N HIS A 103 -17.85 11.00 12.59
CA HIS A 103 -18.64 10.52 11.45
C HIS A 103 -19.33 11.67 10.74
N LEU A 104 -19.00 11.88 9.46
CA LEU A 104 -19.66 12.86 8.61
C LEU A 104 -20.68 12.17 7.71
N PRO A 105 -21.98 12.26 8.00
CA PRO A 105 -23.00 11.69 7.16
C PRO A 105 -23.15 12.51 5.87
N LEU A 106 -22.95 11.85 4.74
CA LEU A 106 -23.13 12.42 3.41
C LEU A 106 -24.48 11.90 2.91
N ALA A 107 -25.47 12.80 2.85
CA ALA A 107 -26.81 12.44 2.41
C ALA A 107 -26.80 12.01 0.93
N TYR A 108 -27.15 10.77 0.68
CA TYR A 108 -27.36 10.25 -0.66
C TYR A 108 -28.71 9.51 -0.71
N PRO A 109 -29.60 9.85 -1.63
CA PRO A 109 -30.89 9.18 -1.75
C PRO A 109 -30.69 7.83 -2.46
N TYR A 110 -30.44 6.78 -1.68
CA TYR A 110 -30.40 5.43 -2.24
C TYR A 110 -31.78 4.95 -2.68
N PRO A 111 -31.92 4.38 -3.89
CA PRO A 111 -33.15 3.71 -4.25
C PRO A 111 -33.34 2.47 -3.36
N CYS A 112 -34.60 2.16 -3.05
CA CYS A 112 -34.90 0.87 -2.42
C CYS A 112 -34.68 -0.23 -3.46
N PRO A 113 -33.73 -1.19 -3.22
CA PRO A 113 -33.45 -2.21 -4.22
C PRO A 113 -34.65 -3.15 -4.41
N SER A 114 -34.92 -3.53 -5.65
CA SER A 114 -35.95 -4.50 -5.98
C SER A 114 -35.58 -5.90 -5.46
N ARG A 115 -36.56 -6.78 -5.30
CA ARG A 115 -36.34 -8.18 -4.94
C ARG A 115 -35.39 -8.88 -5.93
N GLU A 116 -35.58 -8.63 -7.21
CA GLU A 116 -34.73 -9.17 -8.28
C GLU A 116 -33.27 -8.69 -8.14
N ALA A 117 -33.05 -7.40 -7.84
CA ALA A 117 -31.71 -6.86 -7.57
C ALA A 117 -31.05 -7.55 -6.37
N LEU A 118 -31.79 -7.84 -5.30
CA LEU A 118 -31.28 -8.55 -4.13
C LEU A 118 -30.91 -10.02 -4.47
N GLU A 119 -31.76 -10.72 -5.22
CA GLU A 119 -31.51 -12.10 -5.67
C GLU A 119 -30.28 -12.16 -6.59
N GLN A 120 -30.17 -11.25 -7.55
CA GLN A 120 -29.02 -11.15 -8.45
C GLN A 120 -27.73 -10.84 -7.66
N THR A 121 -27.78 -9.90 -6.71
CA THR A 121 -26.63 -9.58 -5.85
C THR A 121 -26.14 -10.78 -5.06
N ALA A 122 -27.02 -11.64 -4.57
CA ALA A 122 -26.64 -12.85 -3.85
C ALA A 122 -25.85 -13.84 -4.74
N LEU A 123 -26.23 -13.98 -6.02
CA LEU A 123 -25.49 -14.79 -6.99
C LEU A 123 -24.12 -14.18 -7.32
N LEU A 124 -24.06 -12.89 -7.58
CA LEU A 124 -22.81 -12.16 -7.84
C LEU A 124 -21.85 -12.24 -6.66
N ARG A 125 -22.36 -12.15 -5.43
CA ARG A 125 -21.55 -12.31 -4.20
C ARG A 125 -20.87 -13.68 -4.13
N SER A 126 -21.61 -14.74 -4.37
CA SER A 126 -21.06 -16.11 -4.38
C SER A 126 -19.98 -16.29 -5.44
N HIS A 127 -20.17 -15.70 -6.62
CA HIS A 127 -19.18 -15.71 -7.68
C HIS A 127 -17.93 -14.90 -7.29
N ARG A 128 -18.11 -13.69 -6.79
CA ARG A 128 -17.04 -12.83 -6.29
C ARG A 128 -16.18 -13.52 -5.23
N GLU A 129 -16.79 -14.17 -4.24
CA GLU A 129 -16.05 -14.90 -3.21
C GLU A 129 -15.21 -16.05 -3.77
N ARG A 130 -15.70 -16.75 -4.79
CA ARG A 130 -14.93 -17.78 -5.48
C ARG A 130 -13.70 -17.19 -6.17
N LEU A 131 -13.85 -16.06 -6.86
CA LEU A 131 -12.75 -15.36 -7.54
C LEU A 131 -11.71 -14.82 -6.55
N LEU A 132 -12.15 -14.27 -5.42
CA LEU A 132 -11.24 -13.84 -4.34
C LEU A 132 -10.42 -15.00 -3.79
N ARG A 133 -11.05 -16.16 -3.53
CA ARG A 133 -10.33 -17.38 -3.12
C ARG A 133 -9.32 -17.84 -4.17
N GLN A 134 -9.70 -17.81 -5.44
CA GLN A 134 -8.80 -18.16 -6.55
C GLN A 134 -7.62 -17.19 -6.64
N GLY A 135 -7.85 -15.90 -6.53
CA GLY A 135 -6.79 -14.87 -6.51
C GLY A 135 -5.77 -15.12 -5.39
N ARG A 136 -6.25 -15.43 -4.18
CA ARG A 136 -5.39 -15.78 -3.03
C ARG A 136 -4.55 -17.03 -3.27
N LEU A 137 -5.10 -18.07 -3.87
CA LEU A 137 -4.34 -19.27 -4.21
C LEU A 137 -3.20 -18.95 -5.20
N TYR A 138 -3.42 -18.08 -6.16
CA TYR A 138 -2.36 -17.60 -7.04
C TYR A 138 -1.29 -16.81 -6.25
N LEU A 139 -1.68 -15.91 -5.36
CA LEU A 139 -0.72 -15.16 -4.53
C LEU A 139 0.10 -16.11 -3.65
N LEU A 140 -0.51 -17.10 -3.05
CA LEU A 140 0.18 -18.13 -2.25
C LEU A 140 1.19 -18.92 -3.08
N THR A 141 0.82 -19.32 -4.32
CA THR A 141 1.74 -20.00 -5.25
C THR A 141 2.94 -19.13 -5.60
N GLY A 142 2.72 -17.85 -5.88
CA GLY A 142 3.78 -16.88 -6.16
C GLY A 142 4.71 -16.67 -4.95
N ALA A 143 4.14 -16.58 -3.75
CA ALA A 143 4.88 -16.46 -2.51
C ALA A 143 5.75 -17.70 -2.23
N ALA A 144 5.21 -18.90 -2.43
CA ALA A 144 5.96 -20.16 -2.30
C ALA A 144 7.15 -20.22 -3.27
N ALA A 145 6.93 -19.86 -4.53
CA ALA A 145 8.00 -19.82 -5.53
C ALA A 145 9.09 -18.76 -5.19
N ARG A 146 8.71 -17.63 -4.58
CA ARG A 146 9.66 -16.63 -4.07
C ARG A 146 10.50 -17.21 -2.94
N GLU A 147 9.86 -17.89 -2.00
CA GLU A 147 10.54 -18.49 -0.85
C GLU A 147 11.54 -19.58 -1.28
N GLU A 148 11.20 -20.41 -2.26
CA GLU A 148 12.14 -21.39 -2.83
C GLU A 148 13.38 -20.71 -3.45
N CYS A 149 13.21 -19.59 -4.17
CA CYS A 149 14.35 -18.81 -4.66
C CYS A 149 15.24 -18.32 -3.51
N ARG A 150 14.62 -17.80 -2.44
CA ARG A 150 15.32 -17.32 -1.26
C ARG A 150 16.12 -18.45 -0.59
N GLN A 151 15.50 -19.60 -0.38
CA GLN A 151 16.13 -20.77 0.23
C GLN A 151 17.31 -21.30 -0.60
N ALA A 152 17.23 -21.24 -1.93
CA ALA A 152 18.30 -21.66 -2.81
C ALA A 152 19.53 -20.73 -2.78
N VAL A 153 19.36 -19.45 -2.48
CA VAL A 153 20.43 -18.43 -2.62
C VAL A 153 20.87 -17.87 -1.27
N CYS A 154 19.97 -17.73 -0.29
CA CYS A 154 20.23 -17.09 0.99
C CYS A 154 21.34 -17.75 1.84
N PRO A 155 21.48 -19.10 1.87
CA PRO A 155 22.54 -19.74 2.64
C PRO A 155 23.97 -19.32 2.22
N ASP A 156 24.15 -18.92 0.96
CA ASP A 156 25.42 -18.46 0.40
C ASP A 156 25.55 -16.91 0.41
N ALA A 157 24.59 -16.19 1.00
CA ALA A 157 24.71 -14.76 1.21
C ALA A 157 25.70 -14.47 2.36
N ASP A 158 26.48 -13.39 2.22
CA ASP A 158 27.46 -12.98 3.24
C ASP A 158 26.82 -11.99 4.24
N PRO A 159 26.39 -12.46 5.43
CA PRO A 159 25.69 -11.61 6.39
C PRO A 159 26.61 -10.53 6.98
N ARG A 160 27.94 -10.77 7.01
CA ARG A 160 28.89 -9.78 7.50
C ARG A 160 28.99 -8.59 6.55
N LYS A 161 28.95 -8.82 5.25
CA LYS A 161 28.93 -7.74 4.25
C LYS A 161 27.62 -6.94 4.32
N ILE A 162 26.49 -7.60 4.54
CA ILE A 162 25.19 -6.93 4.70
C ILE A 162 25.23 -6.02 5.92
N ARG A 163 25.64 -6.55 7.07
CA ARG A 163 25.77 -5.80 8.33
C ARG A 163 26.69 -4.59 8.19
N ARG A 164 27.90 -4.76 7.64
CA ARG A 164 28.85 -3.66 7.41
C ARG A 164 28.30 -2.59 6.47
N LEU A 165 27.46 -2.97 5.52
CA LEU A 165 26.78 -1.99 4.66
C LEU A 165 25.77 -1.18 5.48
N GLY A 166 24.95 -1.85 6.31
CA GLY A 166 23.99 -1.18 7.18
C GLY A 166 24.66 -0.21 8.16
N GLU A 167 25.70 -0.65 8.87
CA GLU A 167 26.50 0.20 9.77
C GLU A 167 27.04 1.45 9.07
N ARG A 168 27.50 1.31 7.84
CA ARG A 168 28.01 2.42 7.03
C ARG A 168 26.91 3.37 6.59
N LEU A 169 25.75 2.86 6.17
CA LEU A 169 24.60 3.69 5.81
C LEU A 169 24.05 4.44 7.02
N ILE A 170 23.97 3.79 8.17
CA ILE A 170 23.57 4.43 9.43
C ILE A 170 24.53 5.58 9.78
N ALA A 171 25.82 5.32 9.74
CA ALA A 171 26.82 6.34 10.06
C ALA A 171 26.84 7.52 9.07
N GLN A 172 26.49 7.30 7.81
CA GLN A 172 26.49 8.33 6.76
C GLN A 172 25.20 9.13 6.67
N GLU A 173 24.04 8.49 6.93
CA GLU A 173 22.74 9.05 6.57
C GLU A 173 21.90 9.40 7.79
N PHE A 174 22.13 8.77 8.96
CA PHE A 174 21.23 8.94 10.09
C PHE A 174 21.68 10.09 11.00
N ALA A 175 20.72 10.93 11.33
CA ALA A 175 20.83 11.97 12.37
C ALA A 175 19.77 11.69 13.45
N ARG A 176 19.90 12.30 14.61
CA ARG A 176 18.91 12.15 15.68
C ARG A 176 17.62 12.89 15.30
N GLY A 177 16.50 12.19 15.32
CA GLY A 177 15.16 12.73 15.09
C GLY A 177 14.43 13.07 16.40
N GLU A 178 13.18 13.48 16.26
CA GLU A 178 12.38 13.98 17.40
C GLU A 178 11.35 12.96 17.90
N SER A 179 10.60 12.30 17.01
CA SER A 179 9.42 11.53 17.39
C SER A 179 9.68 10.02 17.52
N GLY A 180 10.41 9.42 16.60
CA GLY A 180 10.56 7.97 16.51
C GLY A 180 9.30 7.21 16.08
N THR A 181 8.30 7.91 15.55
CA THR A 181 7.02 7.32 15.12
C THR A 181 7.22 6.30 13.99
N VAL A 182 6.54 5.16 14.09
CA VAL A 182 6.55 4.10 13.07
C VAL A 182 5.19 4.01 12.42
N ARG A 183 5.13 4.32 11.13
CA ARG A 183 3.96 4.08 10.30
C ARG A 183 4.18 2.83 9.44
N GLU A 184 3.15 2.05 9.25
CA GLU A 184 3.21 0.84 8.42
C GLU A 184 2.23 0.92 7.26
N GLY A 185 2.64 0.38 6.10
CA GLY A 185 1.82 0.33 4.90
C GLY A 185 2.45 -0.53 3.81
N TRP A 186 2.02 -0.30 2.59
CA TRP A 186 2.58 -0.95 1.40
C TRP A 186 2.88 0.10 0.33
N LEU A 187 4.04 -0.03 -0.32
CA LEU A 187 4.33 0.72 -1.55
C LEU A 187 3.77 -0.01 -2.78
N THR A 188 3.71 -1.33 -2.69
CA THR A 188 3.10 -2.21 -3.68
C THR A 188 1.88 -2.88 -3.06
N ALA A 189 0.72 -2.76 -3.69
CA ALA A 189 -0.50 -3.42 -3.28
C ALA A 189 -1.09 -4.26 -4.42
N VAL A 190 -1.92 -5.23 -4.06
CA VAL A 190 -2.66 -6.07 -5.00
C VAL A 190 -4.14 -5.97 -4.66
N GLY A 191 -4.95 -5.67 -5.66
CA GLY A 191 -6.40 -5.52 -5.50
C GLY A 191 -7.14 -5.72 -6.81
N ALA A 192 -8.35 -5.18 -6.92
CA ALA A 192 -9.18 -5.31 -8.11
C ALA A 192 -8.56 -4.64 -9.36
N ALA A 193 -7.65 -3.68 -9.18
CA ALA A 193 -6.88 -3.10 -10.26
C ALA A 193 -5.61 -3.90 -10.63
N GLY A 194 -5.44 -5.11 -10.07
CA GLY A 194 -4.22 -5.91 -10.19
C GLY A 194 -3.14 -5.43 -9.22
N GLN A 195 -1.89 -5.58 -9.61
CA GLN A 195 -0.77 -5.02 -8.86
C GLN A 195 -0.64 -3.52 -9.13
N GLN A 196 -0.64 -2.74 -8.07
CA GLN A 196 -0.43 -1.30 -8.11
C GLN A 196 0.84 -0.95 -7.34
N ILE A 197 1.56 0.07 -7.81
CA ILE A 197 2.76 0.59 -7.16
C ILE A 197 2.54 2.09 -6.93
N ALA A 198 2.66 2.54 -5.70
CA ALA A 198 2.66 3.96 -5.36
C ALA A 198 4.05 4.55 -5.64
N ALA A 199 4.36 4.76 -6.92
CA ALA A 199 5.70 5.16 -7.38
C ALA A 199 5.94 6.68 -7.37
N ALA A 200 5.02 7.48 -6.86
CA ALA A 200 5.20 8.92 -6.77
C ALA A 200 6.09 9.28 -5.58
N PHE A 201 7.36 9.60 -5.86
CA PHE A 201 8.30 10.11 -4.86
C PHE A 201 8.43 11.64 -5.03
N PRO A 202 8.47 12.41 -3.93
CA PRO A 202 8.80 13.83 -4.02
C PRO A 202 10.18 14.02 -4.67
N ALA A 203 10.31 15.03 -5.54
CA ALA A 203 11.52 15.24 -6.35
C ALA A 203 12.79 15.51 -5.52
N ASP A 204 12.63 15.95 -4.29
CA ASP A 204 13.71 16.29 -3.35
C ASP A 204 14.13 15.12 -2.44
N TRP A 205 13.56 13.93 -2.67
CA TRP A 205 13.90 12.72 -1.92
C TRP A 205 15.10 11.99 -2.55
N ARG A 206 15.96 11.49 -1.68
CA ARG A 206 17.09 10.63 -2.07
C ARG A 206 16.66 9.18 -2.00
N ILE A 207 16.64 8.49 -3.15
CA ILE A 207 16.21 7.08 -3.23
C ILE A 207 17.41 6.19 -3.47
N LEU A 208 17.61 5.22 -2.56
CA LEU A 208 18.57 4.14 -2.71
C LEU A 208 17.82 2.89 -3.15
N ARG A 209 18.09 2.42 -4.37
CA ARG A 209 17.46 1.21 -4.92
C ARG A 209 18.25 -0.03 -4.54
N LEU A 210 17.56 -0.99 -3.92
CA LEU A 210 18.06 -2.30 -3.53
C LEU A 210 17.63 -3.33 -4.58
N GLU A 211 18.51 -3.69 -5.49
CA GLU A 211 18.23 -4.72 -6.50
C GLU A 211 18.40 -6.11 -5.89
N ASP A 212 17.33 -6.65 -5.35
CA ASP A 212 17.29 -7.94 -4.70
C ASP A 212 16.21 -8.86 -5.30
N PRO A 213 16.51 -9.47 -6.45
CA PRO A 213 15.55 -10.33 -7.15
C PRO A 213 15.19 -11.61 -6.38
N TYR A 214 15.94 -11.95 -5.34
CA TYR A 214 15.78 -13.22 -4.61
C TYR A 214 15.41 -13.02 -3.14
N GLY A 215 15.32 -11.79 -2.63
CA GLY A 215 15.04 -11.51 -1.22
C GLY A 215 16.19 -11.91 -0.29
N THR A 216 17.43 -11.75 -0.74
CA THR A 216 18.61 -12.27 -0.03
C THR A 216 19.25 -11.30 0.94
N PHE A 217 19.26 -10.00 0.64
CA PHE A 217 19.95 -9.02 1.48
C PHE A 217 19.07 -7.85 1.92
N ALA A 218 18.11 -7.45 1.10
CA ALA A 218 17.28 -6.28 1.38
C ALA A 218 16.46 -6.44 2.67
N PRO A 219 15.82 -7.59 2.97
CA PRO A 219 15.10 -7.77 4.22
C PRO A 219 15.95 -7.59 5.47
N GLU A 220 17.15 -8.18 5.50
CA GLU A 220 18.07 -8.06 6.63
C GLU A 220 18.60 -6.63 6.77
N LEU A 221 19.01 -6.01 5.65
CA LEU A 221 19.47 -4.63 5.64
C LEU A 221 18.39 -3.67 6.12
N LEU A 222 17.17 -3.78 5.59
CA LEU A 222 16.05 -2.92 5.96
C LEU A 222 15.62 -3.10 7.42
N SER A 223 15.66 -4.32 7.94
CA SER A 223 15.43 -4.59 9.37
C SER A 223 16.48 -3.89 10.26
N GLN A 224 17.75 -3.94 9.89
CA GLN A 224 18.84 -3.24 10.59
C GLN A 224 18.65 -1.73 10.54
N LEU A 225 18.33 -1.17 9.36
CA LEU A 225 18.08 0.27 9.20
C LEU A 225 16.84 0.73 9.96
N SER A 226 15.74 -0.04 9.96
CA SER A 226 14.53 0.26 10.72
C SER A 226 14.77 0.22 12.23
N ALA A 227 15.57 -0.73 12.73
CA ALA A 227 15.96 -0.79 14.13
C ALA A 227 16.78 0.46 14.53
N ALA A 228 17.78 0.81 13.72
CA ALA A 228 18.56 2.02 13.93
C ALA A 228 17.71 3.30 13.87
N ALA A 229 16.73 3.38 12.95
CA ALA A 229 15.82 4.53 12.87
C ALA A 229 15.06 4.74 14.19
N ARG A 230 14.63 3.66 14.86
CA ARG A 230 14.00 3.74 16.20
C ARG A 230 14.99 4.27 17.26
N GLU A 231 16.22 3.75 17.27
CA GLU A 231 17.27 4.19 18.22
C GLU A 231 17.61 5.68 18.03
N TYR A 232 17.67 6.12 16.79
CA TYR A 232 17.90 7.53 16.42
C TYR A 232 16.64 8.40 16.53
N ARG A 233 15.50 7.86 16.96
CA ARG A 233 14.20 8.53 17.05
C ARG A 233 13.75 9.17 15.73
N GLN A 234 14.05 8.53 14.62
CA GLN A 234 13.58 8.94 13.30
C GLN A 234 12.16 8.46 13.06
N GLU A 235 11.32 9.35 12.54
CA GLU A 235 10.04 8.93 11.96
C GLU A 235 10.31 8.00 10.77
N GLN A 236 9.54 6.93 10.67
CA GLN A 236 9.68 5.98 9.58
C GLN A 236 8.34 5.49 9.03
N LEU A 237 8.28 5.32 7.69
CA LEU A 237 7.26 4.57 7.00
C LEU A 237 7.85 3.22 6.58
N VAL A 238 7.39 2.17 7.20
CA VAL A 238 7.79 0.79 6.92
C VAL A 238 6.80 0.16 5.96
N CYS A 239 7.26 -0.15 4.74
CA CYS A 239 6.42 -0.82 3.75
C CYS A 239 6.75 -2.31 3.72
N ARG A 240 5.70 -3.12 3.93
CA ARG A 240 5.79 -4.58 3.96
C ARG A 240 5.65 -5.17 2.56
N CYS A 241 6.12 -6.41 2.38
CA CYS A 241 5.93 -7.16 1.15
C CYS A 241 4.57 -7.87 1.15
N PRO A 242 3.69 -7.64 0.18
CA PRO A 242 2.39 -8.34 0.10
C PRO A 242 2.54 -9.83 -0.24
N PHE A 243 3.69 -10.24 -0.76
CA PHE A 243 4.01 -11.63 -1.13
C PHE A 243 4.82 -12.39 -0.08
N ALA A 244 5.08 -11.79 1.09
CA ALA A 244 5.78 -12.44 2.17
C ALA A 244 4.84 -12.71 3.35
N SER A 245 4.76 -13.97 3.78
CA SER A 245 3.92 -14.39 4.90
C SER A 245 4.46 -13.96 6.27
N ASP A 246 5.75 -13.65 6.35
CA ASP A 246 6.47 -13.29 7.57
C ASP A 246 6.48 -11.79 7.89
N GLY A 247 5.78 -10.97 7.09
CA GLY A 247 5.74 -9.53 7.26
C GLY A 247 7.08 -8.83 6.97
N THR A 248 7.92 -9.42 6.14
CA THR A 248 9.22 -8.88 5.70
C THR A 248 9.12 -7.42 5.26
N ILE A 249 10.05 -6.58 5.72
CA ILE A 249 10.18 -5.18 5.26
C ILE A 249 10.70 -5.20 3.82
N GLU A 250 10.00 -4.50 2.94
CA GLU A 250 10.36 -4.38 1.53
C GLU A 250 10.87 -2.99 1.16
N HIS A 251 10.33 -1.94 1.79
CA HIS A 251 10.80 -0.58 1.62
C HIS A 251 10.81 0.15 2.96
N LEU A 252 11.68 1.13 3.09
CA LEU A 252 11.80 1.97 4.28
C LEU A 252 11.98 3.42 3.85
N PHE A 253 11.17 4.31 4.41
CA PHE A 253 11.25 5.74 4.18
C PHE A 253 11.47 6.46 5.50
N LEU A 254 12.36 7.46 5.49
CA LEU A 254 12.71 8.30 6.62
C LEU A 254 12.39 9.76 6.26
N PRO A 255 11.15 10.22 6.58
CA PRO A 255 10.65 11.52 6.10
C PRO A 255 11.54 12.70 6.49
N ALA A 256 11.95 12.79 7.75
CA ALA A 256 12.81 13.87 8.23
C ALA A 256 14.17 13.97 7.51
N LEU A 257 14.65 12.85 6.95
CA LEU A 257 15.89 12.77 6.18
C LEU A 257 15.67 12.87 4.67
N ARG A 258 14.41 12.88 4.23
CA ARG A 258 14.00 12.76 2.81
C ARG A 258 14.73 11.62 2.11
N LEU A 259 14.76 10.47 2.77
CA LEU A 259 15.54 9.31 2.37
C LEU A 259 14.66 8.08 2.24
N GLY A 260 14.76 7.38 1.09
CA GLY A 260 14.04 6.15 0.84
C GLY A 260 14.97 5.00 0.44
N PHE A 261 14.71 3.82 0.99
CA PHE A 261 15.31 2.56 0.59
C PHE A 261 14.25 1.70 -0.08
N VAL A 262 14.37 1.50 -1.37
CA VAL A 262 13.35 0.85 -2.20
C VAL A 262 13.88 -0.43 -2.81
N THR A 263 13.27 -1.57 -2.48
CA THR A 263 13.62 -2.85 -3.06
C THR A 263 13.00 -2.99 -4.44
N SER A 264 13.81 -3.30 -5.43
CA SER A 264 13.40 -3.66 -6.79
C SER A 264 13.65 -5.15 -7.01
N ASN A 265 12.64 -5.85 -7.51
CA ASN A 265 12.67 -7.29 -7.78
C ASN A 265 11.80 -7.68 -8.98
N HIS A 266 11.46 -8.96 -9.11
CA HIS A 266 10.66 -9.45 -10.23
C HIS A 266 9.17 -9.12 -10.15
N PHE A 267 8.66 -8.75 -8.98
CA PHE A 267 7.28 -8.36 -8.76
C PHE A 267 7.05 -6.88 -9.04
N HIS A 268 8.06 -6.06 -8.78
CA HIS A 268 8.01 -4.64 -9.07
C HIS A 268 9.40 -4.11 -9.44
N THR A 269 9.42 -3.29 -10.46
CA THR A 269 10.60 -2.54 -10.88
C THR A 269 10.28 -1.05 -10.75
N PHE A 270 11.19 -0.30 -10.15
CA PHE A 270 11.06 1.14 -10.05
C PHE A 270 11.83 1.77 -11.21
N PRO A 271 11.15 2.55 -12.06
CA PRO A 271 11.76 3.10 -13.28
C PRO A 271 12.68 4.29 -13.03
N ASP A 272 12.59 4.92 -11.85
CA ASP A 272 13.21 6.21 -11.61
C ASP A 272 14.74 6.12 -11.47
N ASP A 273 15.41 7.24 -11.76
CA ASP A 273 16.85 7.41 -11.66
C ASP A 273 17.27 7.47 -10.17
N PRO A 274 17.67 6.34 -9.58
CA PRO A 274 18.00 6.31 -8.16
C PRO A 274 19.36 6.96 -7.94
N GLN A 275 19.50 7.69 -6.84
CA GLN A 275 20.80 8.26 -6.47
C GLN A 275 21.90 7.19 -6.34
N ARG A 276 21.51 5.99 -5.94
CA ARG A 276 22.43 4.86 -5.77
C ARG A 276 21.72 3.53 -5.96
N VAL A 277 22.40 2.59 -6.63
CA VAL A 277 21.94 1.19 -6.76
C VAL A 277 22.83 0.27 -5.95
N ILE A 278 22.21 -0.59 -5.14
CA ILE A 278 22.88 -1.67 -4.39
C ILE A 278 22.35 -3.00 -4.93
N ASN A 279 23.24 -3.81 -5.50
CA ASN A 279 22.86 -5.05 -6.16
C ASN A 279 23.18 -6.28 -5.31
N ALA A 280 22.31 -7.29 -5.29
CA ALA A 280 22.43 -8.56 -4.57
C ALA A 280 23.73 -9.31 -4.90
N ARG A 281 24.29 -9.14 -6.10
CA ARG A 281 25.56 -9.76 -6.52
C ARG A 281 26.76 -9.38 -5.64
N ARG A 282 26.64 -8.35 -4.82
CA ARG A 282 27.69 -7.98 -3.84
C ARG A 282 27.74 -8.94 -2.65
N PHE A 283 26.65 -9.63 -2.39
CA PHE A 283 26.44 -10.45 -1.20
C PHE A 283 26.41 -11.93 -1.50
N VAL A 284 26.06 -12.32 -2.72
CA VAL A 284 25.94 -13.72 -3.17
C VAL A 284 26.99 -14.03 -4.23
N SER A 285 27.58 -15.23 -4.17
CA SER A 285 28.59 -15.63 -5.11
C SER A 285 28.02 -15.87 -6.52
N ALA A 286 28.81 -15.53 -7.54
CA ALA A 286 28.46 -15.87 -8.92
C ALA A 286 28.39 -17.39 -9.16
N GLY A 287 29.09 -18.19 -8.35
CA GLY A 287 29.01 -19.65 -8.36
C GLY A 287 27.64 -20.17 -7.99
N THR A 288 27.07 -19.68 -6.89
CA THR A 288 25.72 -19.99 -6.43
C THR A 288 24.68 -19.64 -7.50
N LEU A 289 24.74 -18.41 -8.03
CA LEU A 289 23.78 -17.97 -9.06
C LEU A 289 23.85 -18.80 -10.33
N ARG A 290 25.04 -19.31 -10.69
CA ARG A 290 25.18 -20.24 -11.84
C ARG A 290 24.64 -21.64 -11.53
N ARG A 291 24.92 -22.17 -10.35
CA ARG A 291 24.44 -23.49 -9.91
C ARG A 291 22.92 -23.55 -9.86
N GLU A 292 22.30 -22.51 -9.30
CA GLU A 292 20.84 -22.45 -9.10
C GLU A 292 20.08 -21.85 -10.28
N LYS A 293 20.75 -21.52 -11.40
CA LYS A 293 20.18 -20.76 -12.52
C LYS A 293 18.85 -21.35 -13.06
N ALA A 294 18.79 -22.66 -13.21
CA ALA A 294 17.61 -23.35 -13.76
C ALA A 294 16.40 -23.17 -12.82
N LEU A 295 16.58 -23.43 -11.51
CA LEU A 295 15.55 -23.23 -10.49
C LEU A 295 15.10 -21.77 -10.47
N LEU A 296 16.01 -20.83 -10.41
CA LEU A 296 15.69 -19.39 -10.32
C LEU A 296 14.89 -18.90 -11.53
N LEU A 297 15.22 -19.37 -12.74
CA LEU A 297 14.47 -19.02 -13.95
C LEU A 297 13.06 -19.60 -13.95
N ASP A 298 12.93 -20.86 -13.56
CA ASP A 298 11.63 -21.54 -13.48
C ASP A 298 10.71 -20.87 -12.43
N ARG A 299 11.22 -20.62 -11.23
CA ARG A 299 10.46 -19.95 -10.15
C ARG A 299 10.11 -18.51 -10.50
N LYS A 300 10.97 -17.78 -11.17
CA LYS A 300 10.64 -16.44 -11.71
C LYS A 300 9.47 -16.50 -12.69
N ARG A 301 9.42 -17.50 -13.58
CA ARG A 301 8.30 -17.69 -14.50
C ARG A 301 7.01 -17.99 -13.75
N LEU A 302 7.06 -18.89 -12.76
CA LEU A 302 5.92 -19.26 -11.93
C LEU A 302 5.39 -18.04 -11.14
N GLN A 303 6.27 -17.24 -10.54
CA GLN A 303 5.90 -16.01 -9.84
C GLN A 303 5.11 -15.05 -10.76
N ARG A 304 5.60 -14.81 -11.99
CA ARG A 304 4.91 -13.93 -12.95
C ARG A 304 3.55 -14.48 -13.35
N GLN A 305 3.45 -15.77 -13.65
CA GLN A 305 2.19 -16.43 -14.01
C GLN A 305 1.19 -16.34 -12.86
N SER A 306 1.63 -16.59 -11.64
CA SER A 306 0.81 -16.49 -10.43
C SER A 306 0.30 -15.06 -10.22
N LEU A 307 1.16 -14.05 -10.34
CA LEU A 307 0.74 -12.66 -10.21
C LEU A 307 -0.29 -12.25 -11.28
N THR A 308 -0.07 -12.68 -12.53
CA THR A 308 -1.04 -12.44 -13.61
C THR A 308 -2.38 -13.13 -13.35
N GLY A 309 -2.35 -14.37 -12.85
CA GLY A 309 -3.56 -15.12 -12.47
C GLY A 309 -4.32 -14.44 -11.31
N ALA A 310 -3.60 -14.00 -10.28
CA ALA A 310 -4.17 -13.26 -9.16
C ALA A 310 -4.82 -11.95 -9.64
N ALA A 311 -4.08 -11.15 -10.40
CA ALA A 311 -4.57 -9.87 -10.93
C ALA A 311 -5.87 -10.05 -11.74
N ARG A 312 -5.94 -11.08 -12.59
CA ARG A 312 -7.16 -11.38 -13.36
C ARG A 312 -8.35 -11.72 -12.46
N SER A 313 -8.16 -12.66 -11.53
CA SER A 313 -9.24 -13.08 -10.63
C SER A 313 -9.74 -11.95 -9.73
N LEU A 314 -8.82 -11.11 -9.22
CA LEU A 314 -9.17 -9.96 -8.39
C LEU A 314 -9.86 -8.85 -9.19
N ALA A 315 -9.43 -8.60 -10.43
CA ALA A 315 -10.06 -7.63 -11.32
C ALA A 315 -11.51 -8.03 -11.66
N GLU A 316 -11.75 -9.30 -11.94
CA GLU A 316 -13.10 -9.84 -12.18
C GLU A 316 -13.96 -9.73 -10.90
N ALA A 317 -13.41 -10.07 -9.73
CA ALA A 317 -14.09 -9.90 -8.46
C ALA A 317 -14.44 -8.44 -8.17
N GLY A 318 -13.56 -7.50 -8.50
CA GLY A 318 -13.80 -6.06 -8.40
C GLY A 318 -14.89 -5.56 -9.35
N SER A 319 -14.95 -6.12 -10.57
CA SER A 319 -16.04 -5.82 -11.52
C SER A 319 -17.40 -6.24 -10.97
N LEU A 320 -17.48 -7.45 -10.40
CA LEU A 320 -18.71 -7.92 -9.74
C LEU A 320 -19.10 -7.06 -8.54
N SER A 321 -18.11 -6.53 -7.78
CA SER A 321 -18.40 -5.60 -6.67
C SER A 321 -19.05 -4.34 -7.17
N ARG A 322 -18.53 -3.73 -8.24
CA ARG A 322 -19.12 -2.52 -8.85
C ARG A 322 -20.52 -2.78 -9.41
N GLU A 323 -20.74 -3.94 -10.02
CA GLU A 323 -22.07 -4.35 -10.50
C GLU A 323 -23.06 -4.47 -9.35
N MET A 324 -22.67 -5.10 -8.23
CA MET A 324 -23.50 -5.18 -7.02
C MET A 324 -23.81 -3.80 -6.45
N ASP A 325 -22.81 -2.90 -6.38
CA ASP A 325 -23.02 -1.52 -5.92
C ASP A 325 -24.03 -0.79 -6.82
N THR A 326 -23.91 -0.92 -8.14
CA THR A 326 -24.85 -0.32 -9.10
C THR A 326 -26.27 -0.85 -8.92
N LEU A 327 -26.44 -2.17 -8.74
CA LEU A 327 -27.74 -2.82 -8.54
C LEU A 327 -28.43 -2.38 -7.24
N LEU A 328 -27.64 -2.19 -6.16
CA LEU A 328 -28.19 -1.89 -4.84
C LEU A 328 -28.31 -0.39 -4.57
N LEU A 329 -27.40 0.41 -5.09
CA LEU A 329 -27.21 1.79 -4.68
C LEU A 329 -27.39 2.79 -5.83
N GLY A 330 -27.35 2.31 -7.08
CA GLY A 330 -27.38 3.16 -8.26
C GLY A 330 -26.06 3.93 -8.48
N ASP A 331 -26.07 4.85 -9.45
CA ASP A 331 -24.94 5.76 -9.70
C ASP A 331 -25.09 6.99 -8.81
N PRO A 332 -24.08 7.34 -8.00
CA PRO A 332 -24.12 8.51 -7.12
C PRO A 332 -24.20 9.87 -7.86
N GLY A 333 -23.95 9.89 -9.19
CA GLY A 333 -24.10 11.10 -10.00
C GLY A 333 -23.17 12.25 -9.57
N ASP A 334 -23.74 13.43 -9.29
CA ASP A 334 -23.01 14.62 -8.87
C ASP A 334 -22.63 14.58 -7.39
N LEU A 335 -21.33 14.69 -7.10
CA LEU A 335 -20.77 14.70 -5.75
C LEU A 335 -20.42 16.12 -5.24
N SER A 336 -20.80 17.18 -5.96
CA SER A 336 -20.45 18.57 -5.61
C SER A 336 -20.98 18.98 -4.23
N GLY A 337 -22.21 18.57 -3.90
CA GLY A 337 -22.79 18.83 -2.58
C GLY A 337 -22.06 18.08 -1.45
N ALA A 338 -21.65 16.83 -1.70
CA ALA A 338 -20.85 16.07 -0.75
C ALA A 338 -19.45 16.68 -0.54
N LEU A 339 -18.81 17.13 -1.62
CA LEU A 339 -17.52 17.83 -1.56
C LEU A 339 -17.61 19.12 -0.76
N ALA A 340 -18.63 19.96 -1.04
CA ALA A 340 -18.84 21.22 -0.32
C ALA A 340 -19.03 20.96 1.19
N ARG A 341 -19.74 19.90 1.56
CA ARG A 341 -19.94 19.53 2.97
C ARG A 341 -18.65 19.09 3.65
N VAL A 342 -17.80 18.28 2.96
CA VAL A 342 -16.48 17.89 3.51
C VAL A 342 -15.59 19.11 3.68
N LEU A 343 -15.54 20.03 2.71
CA LEU A 343 -14.75 21.26 2.81
C LEU A 343 -15.19 22.14 3.99
N ALA A 344 -16.50 22.32 4.16
CA ALA A 344 -17.06 23.07 5.29
C ALA A 344 -16.66 22.45 6.65
N GLU A 345 -16.65 21.12 6.75
CA GLU A 345 -16.20 20.43 7.97
C GLU A 345 -14.70 20.68 8.24
N LEU A 346 -13.87 20.65 7.19
CA LEU A 346 -12.42 20.94 7.31
C LEU A 346 -12.14 22.38 7.71
N GLU A 347 -12.91 23.35 7.21
CA GLU A 347 -12.84 24.75 7.63
C GLU A 347 -13.25 24.91 9.10
N GLN A 348 -14.35 24.29 9.54
CA GLN A 348 -14.83 24.35 10.92
C GLN A 348 -13.84 23.72 11.91
N SER A 349 -13.14 22.67 11.50
CA SER A 349 -12.12 21.97 12.30
C SER A 349 -10.77 22.71 12.30
N GLY A 350 -10.63 23.81 11.56
CA GLY A 350 -9.38 24.59 11.49
C GLY A 350 -8.25 23.88 10.74
N VAL A 351 -8.60 22.95 9.85
CA VAL A 351 -7.65 22.22 9.00
C VAL A 351 -7.36 23.01 7.71
N LEU A 352 -8.35 23.78 7.24
CA LEU A 352 -8.26 24.70 6.10
C LEU A 352 -8.24 26.15 6.53
#